data_06b9aca5f4c6c1dba49b6a3889399ee6
#
_entry.id   06b9aca5f4c6c1dba49b6a3889399ee6
#
_cell.length_a   1.000
_cell.length_b   1.000
_cell.length_c   1.000
_cell.angle_alpha   90.00
_cell.angle_beta   90.00
_cell.angle_gamma   90.00
#
_symmetry.space_group_name_H-M   'P 1'
#
loop_
_entity.id
_entity.type
_entity.pdbx_description
1 polymer ?
#
loop_
_entity_poly.entity_id
_entity_poly.type
_entity_poly.pdbx_seq_one_letter_code
_entity_poly.pdbx_strand_id
1 'polypeptide(L)'
;KINNHLCLHPSETINDGDKITIGKKIIQKQNTIRLWKIYKPIKYICTTKDDRNRKKIFDLIPKDLPRMISIGRLDFMSEGLLLFTNNGDYSRNLELPSKGYERVYRVCINGQIEKKDIEKINKGIKIDNINYNKITIKIDKLDKSYTWIVAKLREGKNREIRNICKYFSWNIVKLIRIQYGPYKLGNLKEGKIEEIKVIKNA
;
A
#
# COMPACT_ATOMS: atom_id res chain seq x y z
N LYS A 1 -29.18 -10.93 12.05
CA LYS A 1 -29.63 -10.97 13.45
C LYS A 1 -28.43 -11.16 14.36
N ILE A 2 -28.47 -10.56 15.55
CA ILE A 2 -27.51 -10.77 16.64
C ILE A 2 -28.31 -11.41 17.78
N ASN A 3 -27.92 -12.59 18.25
CA ASN A 3 -28.63 -13.36 19.30
C ASN A 3 -30.16 -13.50 19.04
N ASN A 4 -30.52 -13.80 17.78
CA ASN A 4 -31.88 -13.87 17.25
C ASN A 4 -32.63 -12.52 17.14
N HIS A 5 -32.14 -11.40 17.67
CA HIS A 5 -32.72 -10.07 17.49
C HIS A 5 -32.29 -9.48 16.12
N LEU A 6 -33.22 -8.78 15.47
CA LEU A 6 -32.97 -8.18 14.16
C LEU A 6 -32.07 -6.95 14.35
N CYS A 7 -30.87 -6.99 13.77
CA CYS A 7 -29.96 -5.85 13.69
C CYS A 7 -30.41 -4.94 12.54
N LEU A 8 -30.79 -3.71 12.84
CA LEU A 8 -31.29 -2.72 11.88
C LEU A 8 -30.22 -1.67 11.53
N HIS A 9 -29.22 -1.49 12.38
CA HIS A 9 -28.19 -0.48 12.19
C HIS A 9 -26.80 -1.12 12.00
N PRO A 10 -26.03 -0.68 10.96
CA PRO A 10 -24.69 -1.19 10.72
C PRO A 10 -23.68 -0.87 11.85
N SER A 11 -24.01 0.12 12.71
CA SER A 11 -23.17 0.55 13.84
C SER A 11 -23.42 -0.24 15.13
N GLU A 12 -24.29 -1.26 15.09
CA GLU A 12 -24.60 -2.08 16.25
C GLU A 12 -23.37 -2.86 16.70
N THR A 13 -22.97 -2.70 17.95
CA THR A 13 -21.75 -3.32 18.50
C THR A 13 -21.99 -4.80 18.76
N ILE A 14 -21.03 -5.62 18.38
CA ILE A 14 -21.03 -7.07 18.58
C ILE A 14 -19.99 -7.42 19.62
N ASN A 15 -20.38 -8.17 20.65
CA ASN A 15 -19.49 -8.68 21.67
C ASN A 15 -18.93 -10.07 21.32
N ASP A 16 -17.83 -10.45 21.94
CA ASP A 16 -17.31 -11.81 21.82
C ASP A 16 -18.30 -12.80 22.44
N GLY A 17 -18.70 -13.81 21.66
CA GLY A 17 -19.72 -14.79 22.04
C GLY A 17 -21.09 -14.55 21.40
N ASP A 18 -21.34 -13.40 20.80
CA ASP A 18 -22.62 -13.14 20.13
C ASP A 18 -22.82 -14.05 18.90
N LYS A 19 -24.02 -14.64 18.81
CA LYS A 19 -24.43 -15.47 17.68
C LYS A 19 -24.94 -14.59 16.55
N ILE A 20 -24.19 -14.50 15.47
CA ILE A 20 -24.58 -13.71 14.31
C ILE A 20 -25.16 -14.62 13.24
N THR A 21 -26.34 -14.25 12.70
CA THR A 21 -26.98 -14.98 11.62
C THR A 21 -27.38 -14.07 10.47
N ILE A 22 -27.20 -14.56 9.22
CA ILE A 22 -27.73 -13.95 8.00
C ILE A 22 -28.62 -14.98 7.32
N GLY A 23 -29.93 -14.75 7.33
CA GLY A 23 -30.89 -15.77 6.97
C GLY A 23 -30.78 -16.97 7.91
N LYS A 24 -30.58 -18.17 7.35
CA LYS A 24 -30.36 -19.42 8.09
C LYS A 24 -28.86 -19.69 8.41
N LYS A 25 -27.92 -18.89 7.87
CA LYS A 25 -26.49 -19.12 7.99
C LYS A 25 -25.92 -18.45 9.25
N ILE A 26 -25.24 -19.23 10.08
CA ILE A 26 -24.47 -18.73 11.23
C ILE A 26 -23.17 -18.17 10.68
N ILE A 27 -22.82 -16.94 11.06
CA ILE A 27 -21.55 -16.30 10.73
C ILE A 27 -20.59 -16.53 11.88
N GLN A 28 -19.49 -17.19 11.58
CA GLN A 28 -18.40 -17.35 12.54
C GLN A 28 -17.40 -16.21 12.39
N LYS A 29 -16.93 -15.66 13.51
CA LYS A 29 -15.82 -14.70 13.53
C LYS A 29 -14.56 -15.41 13.02
N GLN A 30 -13.97 -14.91 11.96
CA GLN A 30 -12.66 -15.40 11.53
C GLN A 30 -11.59 -14.89 12.50
N ASN A 31 -11.11 -15.76 13.37
CA ASN A 31 -10.10 -15.39 14.38
C ASN A 31 -8.67 -15.39 13.82
N THR A 32 -8.44 -16.04 12.69
CA THR A 32 -7.10 -16.13 12.09
C THR A 32 -6.84 -14.98 11.15
N ILE A 33 -5.87 -14.14 11.50
CA ILE A 33 -5.40 -13.07 10.62
C ILE A 33 -4.62 -13.70 9.48
N ARG A 34 -5.04 -13.41 8.25
CA ARG A 34 -4.35 -13.83 7.03
C ARG A 34 -3.86 -12.60 6.28
N LEU A 35 -2.74 -12.73 5.60
CA LEU A 35 -2.07 -11.66 4.89
C LEU A 35 -1.63 -12.12 3.51
N TRP A 36 -1.84 -11.28 2.51
CA TRP A 36 -1.40 -11.52 1.14
C TRP A 36 -0.61 -10.34 0.62
N LYS A 37 0.35 -10.59 -0.23
CA LYS A 37 0.99 -9.59 -1.07
C LYS A 37 0.59 -9.77 -2.52
N ILE A 38 0.40 -8.67 -3.24
CA ILE A 38 0.17 -8.64 -4.68
C ILE A 38 1.18 -7.70 -5.33
N TYR A 39 1.68 -8.04 -6.51
CA TYR A 39 2.32 -7.06 -7.36
C TYR A 39 1.24 -6.29 -8.11
N LYS A 40 0.93 -5.09 -7.64
CA LYS A 40 -0.04 -4.22 -8.31
C LYS A 40 0.56 -3.72 -9.63
N PRO A 41 -0.08 -3.97 -10.79
CA PRO A 41 0.32 -3.37 -12.06
C PRO A 41 0.04 -1.86 -12.10
N ILE A 42 0.67 -1.14 -13.02
CA ILE A 42 0.22 0.21 -13.39
C ILE A 42 -1.20 0.17 -13.98
N LYS A 43 -1.90 1.31 -13.99
CA LYS A 43 -3.26 1.46 -14.54
C LYS A 43 -4.34 0.64 -13.80
N TYR A 44 -4.06 0.21 -12.57
CA TYR A 44 -5.05 -0.35 -11.63
C TYR A 44 -5.27 0.61 -10.46
N ILE A 45 -6.53 0.82 -10.10
CA ILE A 45 -6.91 1.64 -8.93
C ILE A 45 -7.12 0.76 -7.69
N CYS A 46 -6.81 1.29 -6.50
CA CYS A 46 -6.99 0.61 -5.21
C CYS A 46 -8.36 0.97 -4.61
N THR A 47 -9.44 0.54 -5.26
CA THR A 47 -10.81 0.71 -4.80
C THR A 47 -11.68 -0.46 -5.23
N THR A 48 -12.76 -0.69 -4.51
CA THR A 48 -13.79 -1.69 -4.84
C THR A 48 -14.84 -1.15 -5.82
N LYS A 49 -15.06 0.17 -5.83
CA LYS A 49 -16.01 0.85 -6.74
C LYS A 49 -15.29 1.91 -7.55
N ASP A 50 -15.64 2.04 -8.80
CA ASP A 50 -15.13 3.08 -9.70
C ASP A 50 -16.17 3.49 -10.72
N ASP A 51 -16.50 4.77 -10.76
CA ASP A 51 -17.50 5.33 -11.66
C ASP A 51 -16.97 5.56 -13.09
N ARG A 52 -15.65 5.38 -13.30
CA ARG A 52 -14.97 5.61 -14.57
C ARG A 52 -14.53 4.32 -15.28
N ASN A 53 -15.04 3.16 -14.88
CA ASN A 53 -14.72 1.85 -15.45
C ASN A 53 -13.23 1.52 -15.59
N ARG A 54 -12.39 2.04 -14.68
CA ARG A 54 -10.96 1.70 -14.66
C ARG A 54 -10.76 0.32 -14.04
N LYS A 55 -9.69 -0.35 -14.42
CA LYS A 55 -9.30 -1.64 -13.83
C LYS A 55 -9.04 -1.48 -12.32
N LYS A 56 -9.68 -2.31 -11.53
CA LYS A 56 -9.55 -2.30 -10.05
C LYS A 56 -8.60 -3.41 -9.63
N ILE A 57 -7.79 -3.15 -8.61
CA ILE A 57 -6.87 -4.15 -8.09
C ILE A 57 -7.59 -5.38 -7.56
N PHE A 58 -8.83 -5.21 -7.07
CA PHE A 58 -9.67 -6.29 -6.58
C PHE A 58 -10.12 -7.25 -7.68
N ASP A 59 -10.10 -6.84 -8.94
CA ASP A 59 -10.43 -7.70 -10.09
C ASP A 59 -9.33 -8.77 -10.34
N LEU A 60 -8.13 -8.60 -9.77
CA LEU A 60 -7.03 -9.58 -9.84
C LEU A 60 -7.08 -10.61 -8.70
N ILE A 61 -7.95 -10.43 -7.72
CA ILE A 61 -8.05 -11.35 -6.58
C ILE A 61 -8.88 -12.56 -6.97
N PRO A 62 -8.37 -13.79 -6.82
CA PRO A 62 -9.12 -15.01 -7.04
C PRO A 62 -10.42 -15.05 -6.20
N LYS A 63 -11.51 -15.56 -6.80
CA LYS A 63 -12.84 -15.55 -6.18
C LYS A 63 -13.00 -16.53 -4.99
N ASP A 64 -12.11 -17.51 -4.91
CA ASP A 64 -12.03 -18.50 -3.82
C ASP A 64 -11.38 -17.95 -2.56
N LEU A 65 -10.72 -16.81 -2.65
CA LEU A 65 -10.12 -16.14 -1.48
C LEU A 65 -11.19 -15.37 -0.68
N PRO A 66 -11.00 -15.24 0.64
CA PRO A 66 -11.93 -14.51 1.49
C PRO A 66 -11.99 -13.03 1.11
N ARG A 67 -13.01 -12.33 1.63
CA ARG A 67 -13.06 -10.86 1.52
C ARG A 67 -11.78 -10.26 2.09
N MET A 68 -11.14 -9.42 1.28
CA MET A 68 -9.87 -8.77 1.62
C MET A 68 -10.00 -7.26 1.72
N ILE A 69 -9.15 -6.67 2.54
CA ILE A 69 -8.97 -5.23 2.71
C ILE A 69 -7.53 -4.91 2.26
N SER A 70 -7.36 -3.90 1.40
CA SER A 70 -6.02 -3.44 1.03
C SER A 70 -5.39 -2.64 2.17
N ILE A 71 -4.13 -2.90 2.46
CA ILE A 71 -3.35 -2.14 3.44
C ILE A 71 -2.69 -0.97 2.71
N GLY A 72 -3.26 0.20 2.88
CA GLY A 72 -2.90 1.40 2.14
C GLY A 72 -3.24 1.31 0.65
N ARG A 73 -2.69 2.25 -0.09
CA ARG A 73 -2.94 2.38 -1.53
C ARG A 73 -1.65 2.62 -2.29
N LEU A 74 -1.69 2.39 -3.59
CA LEU A 74 -0.73 2.85 -4.58
C LEU A 74 -1.49 3.64 -5.64
N ASP A 75 -0.87 4.69 -6.14
CA ASP A 75 -1.42 5.51 -7.22
C ASP A 75 -1.64 4.68 -8.50
N PHE A 76 -2.46 5.19 -9.41
CA PHE A 76 -2.79 4.58 -10.69
C PHE A 76 -1.54 4.21 -11.51
N MET A 77 -0.55 5.11 -11.57
CA MET A 77 0.71 4.91 -12.30
C MET A 77 1.86 4.39 -11.43
N SER A 78 1.58 3.95 -10.19
CA SER A 78 2.57 3.29 -9.32
C SER A 78 2.33 1.80 -9.31
N GLU A 79 3.39 1.02 -9.23
CA GLU A 79 3.36 -0.44 -9.28
C GLU A 79 4.08 -1.07 -8.07
N GLY A 80 4.03 -2.38 -7.97
CA GLY A 80 4.77 -3.17 -6.99
C GLY A 80 3.93 -3.60 -5.79
N LEU A 81 4.56 -3.75 -4.64
CA LEU A 81 4.00 -4.35 -3.45
C LEU A 81 2.75 -3.64 -2.93
N LEU A 82 1.64 -4.32 -2.93
CA LEU A 82 0.44 -3.95 -2.18
C LEU A 82 0.04 -5.12 -1.28
N LEU A 83 -0.30 -4.83 -0.03
CA LEU A 83 -0.69 -5.83 0.95
C LEU A 83 -2.21 -5.88 1.09
N PHE A 84 -2.72 -7.06 1.40
CA PHE A 84 -4.13 -7.32 1.70
C PHE A 84 -4.26 -8.19 2.94
N THR A 85 -5.32 -7.97 3.71
CA THR A 85 -5.65 -8.80 4.87
C THR A 85 -7.14 -9.03 4.97
N ASN A 86 -7.54 -10.05 5.70
CA ASN A 86 -8.93 -10.28 6.10
C ASN A 86 -9.31 -9.60 7.42
N ASN A 87 -8.38 -8.86 8.04
CA ASN A 87 -8.55 -8.26 9.37
C ASN A 87 -8.36 -6.75 9.33
N GLY A 88 -9.42 -6.00 9.69
CA GLY A 88 -9.42 -4.53 9.65
C GLY A 88 -8.48 -3.89 10.67
N ASP A 89 -8.38 -4.46 11.87
CA ASP A 89 -7.51 -3.92 12.92
C ASP A 89 -6.04 -4.08 12.55
N TYR A 90 -5.70 -5.22 11.94
CA TYR A 90 -4.36 -5.45 11.43
C TYR A 90 -4.00 -4.48 10.28
N SER A 91 -4.96 -4.23 9.36
CA SER A 91 -4.79 -3.22 8.31
C SER A 91 -4.53 -1.85 8.91
N ARG A 92 -5.41 -1.43 9.84
CA ARG A 92 -5.27 -0.14 10.52
C ARG A 92 -3.93 0.01 11.24
N ASN A 93 -3.50 -1.03 11.97
CA ASN A 93 -2.21 -1.01 12.67
C ASN A 93 -1.03 -0.77 11.72
N LEU A 94 -1.02 -1.43 10.56
CA LEU A 94 0.02 -1.23 9.55
C LEU A 94 -0.04 0.13 8.85
N GLU A 95 -1.21 0.76 8.78
CA GLU A 95 -1.41 2.05 8.11
C GLU A 95 -1.14 3.26 9.02
N LEU A 96 -1.24 3.11 10.34
CA LEU A 96 -1.09 4.21 11.29
C LEU A 96 0.27 4.92 11.13
N PRO A 97 0.28 6.25 10.91
CA PRO A 97 1.51 7.02 10.77
C PRO A 97 2.41 6.94 12.00
N SER A 98 1.81 6.82 13.21
CA SER A 98 2.53 6.70 14.49
C SER A 98 3.42 5.46 14.57
N LYS A 99 3.10 4.40 13.81
CA LYS A 99 3.92 3.18 13.74
C LYS A 99 5.17 3.36 12.87
N GLY A 100 5.21 4.38 12.02
CA GLY A 100 6.39 4.75 11.25
C GLY A 100 6.92 3.65 10.34
N TYR A 101 6.07 2.75 9.85
CA TYR A 101 6.50 1.69 8.94
C TYR A 101 7.19 2.26 7.70
N GLU A 102 8.40 1.79 7.46
CA GLU A 102 9.20 2.20 6.31
C GLU A 102 8.59 1.66 5.01
N ARG A 103 8.46 2.55 4.03
CA ARG A 103 8.09 2.21 2.66
C ARG A 103 9.30 2.44 1.78
N VAL A 104 9.67 1.42 1.01
CA VAL A 104 10.83 1.48 0.12
C VAL A 104 10.36 1.41 -1.32
N TYR A 105 10.81 2.36 -2.11
CA TYR A 105 10.50 2.45 -3.53
C TYR A 105 11.77 2.38 -4.36
N ARG A 106 11.71 1.70 -5.47
CA ARG A 106 12.68 1.77 -6.55
C ARG A 106 12.10 2.65 -7.64
N VAL A 107 12.82 3.71 -7.99
CA VAL A 107 12.34 4.76 -8.91
C VAL A 107 13.28 4.86 -10.09
N CYS A 108 12.74 4.76 -11.30
CA CYS A 108 13.46 5.03 -12.53
C CYS A 108 13.16 6.46 -12.97
N ILE A 109 14.19 7.25 -13.11
CA ILE A 109 14.13 8.65 -13.53
C ILE A 109 14.81 8.78 -14.88
N ASN A 110 14.20 9.49 -15.82
CA ASN A 110 14.82 9.81 -17.09
C ASN A 110 15.91 10.86 -16.89
N GLY A 111 17.10 10.60 -17.40
CA GLY A 111 18.28 11.46 -17.25
C GLY A 111 19.07 11.21 -15.96
N GLN A 112 19.98 12.14 -15.68
CA GLN A 112 20.82 12.12 -14.50
C GLN A 112 20.27 13.07 -13.42
N ILE A 113 20.57 12.76 -12.17
CA ILE A 113 20.18 13.56 -11.00
C ILE A 113 21.41 14.09 -10.29
N GLU A 114 21.32 15.28 -9.74
CA GLU A 114 22.44 15.91 -9.05
C GLU A 114 22.50 15.46 -7.58
N LYS A 115 23.72 15.21 -7.08
CA LYS A 115 23.93 14.81 -5.67
C LYS A 115 23.39 15.86 -4.70
N LYS A 116 23.53 17.16 -5.02
CA LYS A 116 23.03 18.27 -4.18
C LYS A 116 21.52 18.19 -3.94
N ASP A 117 20.75 17.69 -4.91
CA ASP A 117 19.29 17.55 -4.77
C ASP A 117 18.92 16.39 -3.86
N ILE A 118 19.66 15.27 -3.97
CA ILE A 118 19.54 14.14 -3.05
C ILE A 118 19.80 14.59 -1.60
N GLU A 119 20.85 15.39 -1.38
CA GLU A 119 21.20 15.91 -0.06
C GLU A 119 20.10 16.80 0.54
N LYS A 120 19.47 17.65 -0.28
CA LYS A 120 18.30 18.45 0.14
C LYS A 120 17.14 17.57 0.59
N ILE A 121 16.79 16.57 -0.22
CA ILE A 121 15.68 15.65 0.07
C ILE A 121 15.99 14.83 1.35
N ASN A 122 17.21 14.40 1.52
CA ASN A 122 17.62 13.63 2.69
C ASN A 122 17.57 14.42 4.01
N LYS A 123 17.51 15.76 3.95
CA LYS A 123 17.31 16.64 5.12
C LYS A 123 15.84 16.95 5.39
N GLY A 124 14.96 16.65 4.44
CA GLY A 124 13.59 17.10 4.40
C GLY A 124 13.44 18.38 3.59
N ILE A 125 12.26 18.56 2.98
CA ILE A 125 12.01 19.69 2.06
C ILE A 125 10.59 20.20 2.20
N LYS A 126 10.42 21.52 2.06
CA LYS A 126 9.11 22.18 1.96
C LYS A 126 8.83 22.49 0.50
N ILE A 127 7.69 22.01 -0.01
CA ILE A 127 7.21 22.25 -1.38
C ILE A 127 5.74 22.65 -1.28
N ASP A 128 5.35 23.76 -1.90
CA ASP A 128 3.96 24.27 -1.96
C ASP A 128 3.25 24.24 -0.59
N ASN A 129 3.91 24.77 0.45
CA ASN A 129 3.45 24.76 1.86
C ASN A 129 3.31 23.38 2.52
N ILE A 130 3.72 22.30 1.86
CA ILE A 130 3.75 20.96 2.44
C ILE A 130 5.18 20.66 2.89
N ASN A 131 5.34 20.35 4.18
CA ASN A 131 6.62 19.88 4.71
C ASN A 131 6.72 18.38 4.47
N TYR A 132 7.72 17.94 3.71
CA TYR A 132 8.09 16.53 3.53
C TYR A 132 9.23 16.21 4.50
N ASN A 133 9.07 15.15 5.28
CA ASN A 133 10.11 14.65 6.16
C ASN A 133 11.28 14.11 5.33
N LYS A 134 12.40 13.83 5.99
CA LYS A 134 13.55 13.25 5.33
C LYS A 134 13.22 11.96 4.61
N ILE A 135 13.61 11.86 3.35
CA ILE A 135 13.54 10.64 2.55
C ILE A 135 14.98 10.20 2.27
N THR A 136 15.34 9.02 2.69
CA THR A 136 16.68 8.49 2.38
C THR A 136 16.71 8.04 0.93
N ILE A 137 17.44 8.76 0.09
CA ILE A 137 17.65 8.42 -1.32
C ILE A 137 19.06 7.90 -1.51
N LYS A 138 19.18 6.77 -2.22
CA LYS A 138 20.45 6.20 -2.68
C LYS A 138 20.35 5.89 -4.16
N ILE A 139 21.40 6.19 -4.92
CA ILE A 139 21.51 5.76 -6.31
C ILE A 139 21.74 4.24 -6.31
N ASP A 140 20.91 3.51 -7.05
CA ASP A 140 20.95 2.06 -7.21
C ASP A 140 21.70 1.67 -8.49
N LYS A 141 21.39 2.36 -9.59
CA LYS A 141 22.06 2.16 -10.88
C LYS A 141 22.08 3.46 -11.68
N LEU A 142 23.21 3.76 -12.31
CA LEU A 142 23.36 4.83 -13.30
C LEU A 142 23.51 4.22 -14.68
N ASP A 143 22.73 4.72 -15.63
CA ASP A 143 22.87 4.44 -17.03
C ASP A 143 22.98 5.75 -17.83
N LYS A 144 23.34 5.71 -19.10
CA LYS A 144 23.45 6.93 -19.93
C LYS A 144 22.15 7.74 -19.98
N SER A 145 21.01 7.04 -20.03
CA SER A 145 19.69 7.66 -20.21
C SER A 145 18.81 7.66 -18.93
N TYR A 146 19.14 6.86 -17.93
CA TYR A 146 18.29 6.66 -16.75
C TYR A 146 19.09 6.59 -15.47
N THR A 147 18.52 7.16 -14.41
CA THR A 147 18.99 6.97 -13.04
C THR A 147 17.97 6.15 -12.26
N TRP A 148 18.41 5.03 -11.70
CA TRP A 148 17.64 4.28 -10.74
C TRP A 148 18.02 4.67 -9.33
N ILE A 149 17.03 5.00 -8.51
CA ILE A 149 17.24 5.30 -7.09
C ILE A 149 16.38 4.37 -6.23
N VAL A 150 16.83 4.16 -5.00
CA VAL A 150 16.04 3.59 -3.91
C VAL A 150 15.69 4.71 -2.95
N ALA A 151 14.40 4.96 -2.78
CA ALA A 151 13.84 5.96 -1.87
C ALA A 151 13.16 5.28 -0.69
N LYS A 152 13.53 5.64 0.55
CA LYS A 152 12.96 5.13 1.80
C LYS A 152 12.31 6.25 2.57
N LEU A 153 11.05 6.06 2.93
CA LEU A 153 10.24 7.05 3.65
C LEU A 153 9.34 6.38 4.70
N ARG A 154 9.02 7.11 5.75
CA ARG A 154 8.16 6.61 6.85
C ARG A 154 6.78 7.24 6.87
N GLU A 155 6.62 8.36 6.22
CA GLU A 155 5.30 8.96 6.00
C GLU A 155 4.72 8.48 4.65
N GLY A 156 3.49 8.81 4.37
CA GLY A 156 2.81 8.39 3.13
C GLY A 156 1.88 9.49 2.67
N LYS A 157 2.42 10.72 2.58
CA LYS A 157 1.68 11.85 2.04
C LYS A 157 1.24 11.59 0.60
N ASN A 158 0.14 12.19 0.21
CA ASN A 158 -0.39 11.98 -1.12
C ASN A 158 0.66 12.30 -2.19
N ARG A 159 0.96 11.30 -3.04
CA ARG A 159 1.89 11.39 -4.17
C ARG A 159 3.29 11.95 -3.81
N GLU A 160 3.74 11.72 -2.60
CA GLU A 160 4.94 12.31 -2.00
C GLU A 160 6.17 12.24 -2.92
N ILE A 161 6.59 11.04 -3.33
CA ILE A 161 7.73 10.87 -4.24
C ILE A 161 7.51 11.61 -5.56
N ARG A 162 6.29 11.57 -6.10
CA ARG A 162 5.99 12.24 -7.38
C ARG A 162 6.05 13.76 -7.28
N ASN A 163 5.58 14.32 -6.16
CA ASN A 163 5.63 15.76 -5.93
C ASN A 163 7.07 16.25 -5.77
N ILE A 164 7.89 15.49 -5.03
CA ILE A 164 9.31 15.79 -4.87
C ILE A 164 10.04 15.69 -6.21
N CYS A 165 9.84 14.61 -6.96
CA CYS A 165 10.45 14.47 -8.28
C CYS A 165 10.02 15.59 -9.23
N LYS A 166 8.73 15.99 -9.21
CA LYS A 166 8.23 17.13 -10.00
C LYS A 166 8.94 18.44 -9.63
N TYR A 167 9.15 18.70 -8.35
CA TYR A 167 9.84 19.91 -7.87
C TYR A 167 11.27 20.01 -8.39
N PHE A 168 12.00 18.89 -8.47
CA PHE A 168 13.35 18.82 -9.03
C PHE A 168 13.37 18.57 -10.54
N SER A 169 12.23 18.64 -11.21
CA SER A 169 12.11 18.34 -12.66
C SER A 169 12.58 16.93 -13.04
N TRP A 170 12.53 15.99 -12.10
CA TRP A 170 12.86 14.58 -12.34
C TRP A 170 11.68 13.86 -12.97
N ASN A 171 11.86 13.43 -14.21
CA ASN A 171 10.81 12.74 -14.94
C ASN A 171 10.78 11.24 -14.59
N ILE A 172 9.75 10.82 -13.83
CA ILE A 172 9.60 9.43 -13.39
C ILE A 172 9.11 8.55 -14.55
N VAL A 173 9.90 7.55 -14.90
CA VAL A 173 9.56 6.49 -15.85
C VAL A 173 8.86 5.31 -15.15
N LYS A 174 9.40 4.88 -13.98
CA LYS A 174 8.81 3.81 -13.15
C LYS A 174 8.87 4.17 -11.68
N LEU A 175 7.83 3.80 -10.95
CA LEU A 175 7.73 3.95 -9.50
C LEU A 175 7.21 2.64 -8.89
N ILE A 176 8.11 1.87 -8.30
CA ILE A 176 7.86 0.52 -7.84
C ILE A 176 8.01 0.46 -6.32
N ARG A 177 6.94 0.16 -5.57
CA ARG A 177 7.07 -0.10 -4.14
C ARG A 177 7.62 -1.52 -3.95
N ILE A 178 8.82 -1.64 -3.39
CA ILE A 178 9.49 -2.93 -3.18
C ILE A 178 9.41 -3.44 -1.74
N GLN A 179 9.05 -2.55 -0.78
CA GLN A 179 8.89 -2.93 0.63
C GLN A 179 7.84 -2.06 1.33
N TYR A 180 7.13 -2.66 2.29
CA TYR A 180 6.22 -2.00 3.22
C TYR A 180 6.40 -2.61 4.62
N GLY A 181 6.96 -1.83 5.56
CA GLY A 181 7.37 -2.36 6.85
C GLY A 181 8.29 -3.57 6.69
N PRO A 182 8.00 -4.70 7.36
CA PRO A 182 8.82 -5.91 7.25
C PRO A 182 8.58 -6.72 5.96
N TYR A 183 7.57 -6.38 5.18
CA TYR A 183 7.15 -7.16 4.01
C TYR A 183 7.84 -6.67 2.74
N LYS A 184 8.39 -7.62 1.98
CA LYS A 184 9.11 -7.36 0.73
C LYS A 184 8.38 -7.94 -0.47
N LEU A 185 8.46 -7.26 -1.61
CA LEU A 185 7.93 -7.74 -2.88
C LEU A 185 8.59 -9.07 -3.29
N GLY A 186 9.92 -9.14 -3.18
CA GLY A 186 10.69 -10.31 -3.63
C GLY A 186 10.57 -10.52 -5.14
N ASN A 187 10.46 -11.79 -5.53
CA ASN A 187 10.37 -12.20 -6.93
C ASN A 187 8.92 -12.33 -7.44
N LEU A 188 7.94 -11.77 -6.71
CA LEU A 188 6.54 -11.82 -7.11
C LEU A 188 6.35 -11.15 -8.46
N LYS A 189 5.75 -11.87 -9.42
CA LYS A 189 5.52 -11.35 -10.77
C LYS A 189 4.31 -10.40 -10.79
N GLU A 190 4.31 -9.49 -11.75
CA GLU A 190 3.23 -8.52 -11.95
C GLU A 190 1.85 -9.20 -12.04
N GLY A 191 0.86 -8.64 -11.32
CA GLY A 191 -0.49 -9.16 -11.25
C GLY A 191 -0.67 -10.44 -10.43
N LYS A 192 0.40 -11.03 -9.88
CA LYS A 192 0.30 -12.23 -9.05
C LYS A 192 0.08 -11.88 -7.59
N ILE A 193 -0.62 -12.77 -6.89
CA ILE A 193 -0.92 -12.72 -5.46
C ILE A 193 -0.31 -13.94 -4.78
N GLU A 194 0.17 -13.74 -3.55
CA GLU A 194 0.76 -14.78 -2.72
C GLU A 194 0.37 -14.57 -1.27
N GLU A 195 -0.11 -15.62 -0.59
CA GLU A 195 -0.33 -15.58 0.85
C GLU A 195 0.99 -15.65 1.59
N ILE A 196 1.16 -14.81 2.59
CA ILE A 196 2.41 -14.68 3.35
C ILE A 196 2.15 -14.76 4.85
N LYS A 197 3.17 -15.09 5.60
CA LYS A 197 3.09 -15.16 7.07
C LYS A 197 2.87 -13.77 7.66
N VAL A 198 1.96 -13.69 8.62
CA VAL A 198 1.77 -12.51 9.47
C VAL A 198 2.96 -12.42 10.44
N ILE A 199 3.65 -11.29 10.42
CA ILE A 199 4.72 -11.01 11.38
C ILE A 199 4.07 -10.39 12.61
N LYS A 200 4.07 -11.15 13.73
CA LYS A 200 3.62 -10.65 15.03
C LYS A 200 4.61 -9.58 15.49
N ASN A 201 4.12 -8.44 15.96
CA ASN A 201 4.93 -7.26 16.36
C ASN A 201 5.57 -6.48 15.18
N ALA A 202 4.98 -6.57 14.00
CA ALA A 202 5.27 -5.65 12.92
C ALA A 202 4.57 -4.30 13.17
#